data_e9a957c379ae513b9f8c4ab1e2a0d1c0
#
_entry.id   e9a957c379ae513b9f8c4ab1e2a0d1c0
#
_cell.length_a   1.000
_cell.length_b   1.000
_cell.length_c   1.000
_cell.angle_alpha   90.00
_cell.angle_beta   90.00
_cell.angle_gamma   90.00
#
_symmetry.space_group_name_H-M   'P 1'
#
loop_
_entity.id
_entity.type
_entity.pdbx_description
1 polymer ?
#
loop_
_entity_poly.entity_id
_entity_poly.type
_entity_poly.pdbx_seq_one_letter_code
_entity_poly.pdbx_strand_id
1 'polypeptide(L)'
;MNDLEYKKQILDTKSASFCGAKWYNATIWLGSGMTTSCHHPLPHKIDLEEIKTNPSAIHNTAQKKEQRRQMQCGDRPKGCEYCWKIEDIGRDAISDRVYKSKIFTNKALDEAHRSDHNIDWNLKTLEIAFDRTCQFACTYCNPAFSSTWANNIKQQGPYTGLMSDGRNHFTHTHDSAEPYKKDETNPYVEAFYKWWETDLHRSLDELRITGGEPMMSPNLWRLLDWIETQGDKMNPNMRIAINSNLGAKQSIINRFKNKLKNFKNFHLYTSCEATFKQAEYIRDGLNYSEWFGNLLNMMADKIPSEIHNMATINALCLETLPEFLEKIIWFKNASKIYGPKINYTLNILRFPSFQSPLVLPNDLRNKFKLDLVKFLNTNEKYLEHMEINQTQRLIDYLDVVKTPHAGAAEQSKLQKDFKTFYSQYDKRTGKDFEKTFPIIGEWYRGI
;
A
#
# COMPACT_ATOMS: atom_id res chain seq x y z
N MET A 1 20.38 -0.87 21.20
CA MET A 1 19.11 -1.02 21.93
C MET A 1 18.19 -1.86 21.08
N ASN A 2 17.75 -3.02 21.57
CA ASN A 2 16.74 -3.85 20.88
C ASN A 2 15.31 -3.25 21.05
N ASP A 3 14.31 -3.85 20.40
CA ASP A 3 12.96 -3.28 20.38
C ASP A 3 12.27 -3.30 21.76
N LEU A 4 12.53 -4.33 22.57
CA LEU A 4 11.99 -4.44 23.92
C LEU A 4 12.62 -3.41 24.86
N GLU A 5 13.92 -3.24 24.79
CA GLU A 5 14.64 -2.19 25.54
C GLU A 5 14.14 -0.80 25.15
N TYR A 6 13.98 -0.56 23.84
CA TYR A 6 13.42 0.71 23.36
C TYR A 6 12.02 0.96 23.87
N LYS A 7 11.14 -0.04 23.84
CA LYS A 7 9.80 0.04 24.42
C LYS A 7 9.86 0.47 25.88
N LYS A 8 10.63 -0.27 26.71
CA LYS A 8 10.71 -0.04 28.16
C LYS A 8 11.40 1.26 28.53
N GLN A 9 12.50 1.61 27.87
CA GLN A 9 13.36 2.74 28.28
C GLN A 9 12.99 4.07 27.61
N ILE A 10 12.31 4.04 26.46
CA ILE A 10 11.99 5.25 25.70
C ILE A 10 10.48 5.52 25.63
N LEU A 11 9.67 4.54 25.26
CA LEU A 11 8.24 4.77 25.07
C LEU A 11 7.45 4.72 26.39
N ASP A 12 7.60 3.64 27.14
CA ASP A 12 6.82 3.41 28.36
C ASP A 12 7.20 4.38 29.49
N THR A 13 8.39 5.00 29.42
CA THR A 13 8.77 6.10 30.33
C THR A 13 8.00 7.39 30.07
N LYS A 14 7.41 7.56 28.88
CA LYS A 14 6.51 8.69 28.58
C LYS A 14 5.11 8.39 29.08
N SER A 15 4.53 7.33 28.55
CA SER A 15 3.29 6.72 29.06
C SER A 15 3.14 5.30 28.52
N ALA A 16 2.33 4.48 29.18
CA ALA A 16 2.08 3.09 28.77
C ALA A 16 1.41 2.95 27.39
N SER A 17 0.86 4.04 26.85
CA SER A 17 0.17 4.06 25.56
C SER A 17 0.81 5.00 24.52
N PHE A 18 1.90 5.68 24.84
CA PHE A 18 2.51 6.66 23.96
C PHE A 18 2.97 6.05 22.61
N CYS A 19 2.66 6.74 21.52
CA CYS A 19 3.05 6.37 20.16
C CYS A 19 3.36 7.61 19.33
N GLY A 20 4.63 7.79 18.91
CA GLY A 20 5.07 8.95 18.12
C GLY A 20 4.34 9.15 16.80
N ALA A 21 3.79 8.07 16.21
CA ALA A 21 3.02 8.16 14.99
C ALA A 21 1.75 9.05 15.12
N LYS A 22 1.22 9.27 16.32
CA LYS A 22 0.08 10.16 16.51
C LYS A 22 0.39 11.64 16.24
N TRP A 23 1.64 12.01 16.38
CA TRP A 23 2.11 13.38 16.16
C TRP A 23 2.74 13.56 14.78
N TYR A 24 3.52 12.59 14.34
CA TYR A 24 4.45 12.78 13.23
C TYR A 24 4.14 11.99 11.98
N ASN A 25 3.12 11.10 11.99
CA ASN A 25 2.74 10.29 10.85
C ASN A 25 1.27 10.44 10.48
N ALA A 26 0.99 10.45 9.18
CA ALA A 26 -0.38 10.39 8.68
C ALA A 26 -0.45 9.64 7.34
N THR A 27 -1.61 9.00 7.13
CA THR A 27 -2.12 8.63 5.81
C THR A 27 -3.38 9.46 5.57
N ILE A 28 -3.45 10.15 4.42
CA ILE A 28 -4.55 11.06 4.09
C ILE A 28 -5.08 10.72 2.70
N TRP A 29 -6.37 10.38 2.61
CA TRP A 29 -7.09 10.20 1.35
C TRP A 29 -7.80 11.51 1.01
N LEU A 30 -7.12 12.36 0.24
CA LEU A 30 -7.60 13.70 -0.11
C LEU A 30 -8.86 13.63 -0.99
N GLY A 31 -8.96 12.61 -1.87
CA GLY A 31 -10.16 12.38 -2.68
C GLY A 31 -11.42 12.28 -1.84
N SER A 32 -11.39 11.55 -0.74
CA SER A 32 -12.53 11.31 0.15
C SER A 32 -12.56 12.20 1.40
N GLY A 33 -11.48 12.94 1.70
CA GLY A 33 -11.34 13.72 2.92
C GLY A 33 -11.28 12.88 4.19
N MET A 34 -10.52 11.78 4.13
CA MET A 34 -10.32 10.86 5.26
C MET A 34 -8.87 10.89 5.72
N THR A 35 -8.64 10.67 7.01
CA THR A 35 -7.28 10.65 7.58
C THR A 35 -7.13 9.62 8.68
N THR A 36 -5.90 9.13 8.85
CA THR A 36 -5.49 8.31 9.99
C THR A 36 -4.04 8.59 10.36
N SER A 37 -3.58 8.18 11.56
CA SER A 37 -2.19 8.32 11.97
C SER A 37 -1.30 7.14 11.58
N CYS A 38 -1.89 5.98 11.30
CA CYS A 38 -1.22 4.80 10.76
C CYS A 38 -2.28 3.88 10.14
N HIS A 39 -1.88 2.73 9.59
CA HIS A 39 -2.79 1.82 8.87
C HIS A 39 -3.67 0.93 9.77
N HIS A 40 -3.56 1.00 11.10
CA HIS A 40 -4.38 0.16 11.99
C HIS A 40 -5.73 0.81 12.37
N PRO A 41 -5.78 2.08 12.81
CA PRO A 41 -7.06 2.73 13.09
C PRO A 41 -7.89 2.89 11.81
N LEU A 42 -9.20 2.73 11.96
CA LEU A 42 -10.11 3.11 10.87
C LEU A 42 -9.92 4.60 10.53
N PRO A 43 -9.88 4.94 9.24
CA PRO A 43 -9.86 6.34 8.81
C PRO A 43 -11.11 7.08 9.32
N HIS A 44 -10.95 8.34 9.67
CA HIS A 44 -12.04 9.22 10.04
C HIS A 44 -12.11 10.44 9.13
N LYS A 45 -13.30 11.04 9.06
CA LYS A 45 -13.57 12.20 8.22
C LYS A 45 -12.84 13.43 8.74
N ILE A 46 -12.27 14.21 7.84
CA ILE A 46 -11.72 15.54 8.11
C ILE A 46 -12.89 16.53 8.09
N ASP A 47 -12.94 17.43 9.07
CA ASP A 47 -13.96 18.45 9.12
C ASP A 47 -13.67 19.57 8.10
N LEU A 48 -14.67 19.88 7.27
CA LEU A 48 -14.57 20.92 6.24
C LEU A 48 -14.48 22.32 6.86
N GLU A 49 -15.11 22.55 7.99
CA GLU A 49 -15.06 23.88 8.64
C GLU A 49 -13.69 24.14 9.26
N GLU A 50 -13.08 23.13 9.86
CA GLU A 50 -11.72 23.25 10.40
C GLU A 50 -10.70 23.61 9.33
N ILE A 51 -10.72 22.97 8.15
CA ILE A 51 -9.73 23.22 7.08
C ILE A 51 -9.87 24.58 6.38
N LYS A 52 -11.00 25.26 6.50
CA LYS A 52 -11.18 26.62 5.96
C LYS A 52 -10.23 27.63 6.59
N THR A 53 -10.03 27.51 7.90
CA THR A 53 -9.19 28.41 8.68
C THR A 53 -7.82 27.84 9.01
N ASN A 54 -7.72 26.50 9.09
CA ASN A 54 -6.51 25.78 9.43
C ASN A 54 -6.22 24.65 8.43
N PRO A 55 -5.42 24.89 7.40
CA PRO A 55 -5.09 23.84 6.42
C PRO A 55 -4.43 22.60 7.04
N SER A 56 -3.70 22.73 8.16
CA SER A 56 -3.07 21.60 8.84
C SER A 56 -4.08 20.67 9.53
N ALA A 57 -5.34 21.08 9.67
CA ALA A 57 -6.42 20.26 10.22
C ALA A 57 -6.73 19.00 9.37
N ILE A 58 -6.20 18.86 8.14
CA ILE A 58 -6.22 17.58 7.43
C ILE A 58 -5.46 16.47 8.19
N HIS A 59 -4.53 16.84 9.06
CA HIS A 59 -3.85 15.97 10.02
C HIS A 59 -4.26 16.26 11.46
N ASN A 60 -4.32 17.53 11.84
CA ASN A 60 -4.53 17.97 13.23
C ASN A 60 -6.03 18.04 13.59
N THR A 61 -6.79 16.99 13.25
CA THR A 61 -8.22 16.90 13.57
C THR A 61 -8.47 16.87 15.07
N ALA A 62 -9.63 17.34 15.52
CA ALA A 62 -10.07 17.25 16.92
C ALA A 62 -9.96 15.82 17.46
N GLN A 63 -10.32 14.80 16.65
CA GLN A 63 -10.18 13.39 17.04
C GLN A 63 -8.74 12.98 17.31
N LYS A 64 -7.77 13.40 16.47
CA LYS A 64 -6.34 13.08 16.70
C LYS A 64 -5.78 13.83 17.91
N LYS A 65 -6.20 15.07 18.13
CA LYS A 65 -5.83 15.86 19.33
C LYS A 65 -6.30 15.16 20.60
N GLU A 66 -7.54 14.69 20.64
CA GLU A 66 -8.05 13.90 21.76
C GLU A 66 -7.27 12.57 21.96
N GLN A 67 -6.93 11.86 20.89
CA GLN A 67 -6.11 10.66 21.00
C GLN A 67 -4.68 10.94 21.51
N ARG A 68 -4.10 12.09 21.16
CA ARG A 68 -2.81 12.55 21.73
C ARG A 68 -2.94 12.78 23.22
N ARG A 69 -3.99 13.49 23.68
CA ARG A 69 -4.29 13.69 25.10
C ARG A 69 -4.38 12.37 25.86
N GLN A 70 -5.17 11.41 25.33
CA GLN A 70 -5.30 10.08 25.92
C GLN A 70 -3.93 9.41 26.07
N MET A 71 -3.12 9.41 25.01
CA MET A 71 -1.80 8.79 25.02
C MET A 71 -0.82 9.49 25.99
N GLN A 72 -0.90 10.79 26.17
CA GLN A 72 -0.08 11.51 27.16
C GLN A 72 -0.45 11.14 28.59
N CYS A 73 -1.74 10.90 28.85
CA CYS A 73 -2.25 10.48 30.17
C CYS A 73 -2.10 8.96 30.43
N GLY A 74 -1.61 8.18 29.48
CA GLY A 74 -1.51 6.73 29.60
C GLY A 74 -2.78 5.98 29.21
N ASP A 75 -3.83 6.66 28.78
CA ASP A 75 -5.06 6.06 28.29
C ASP A 75 -4.82 5.41 26.90
N ARG A 76 -5.56 4.35 26.61
CA ARG A 76 -5.47 3.59 25.37
C ARG A 76 -6.56 4.00 24.37
N PRO A 77 -6.27 4.83 23.33
CA PRO A 77 -7.26 5.17 22.33
C PRO A 77 -7.87 3.93 21.68
N LYS A 78 -9.19 3.86 21.58
CA LYS A 78 -9.94 2.73 21.02
C LYS A 78 -9.49 2.38 19.58
N GLY A 79 -9.20 3.38 18.75
CA GLY A 79 -8.71 3.15 17.38
C GLY A 79 -7.36 2.44 17.28
N CYS A 80 -6.63 2.26 18.39
CA CYS A 80 -5.31 1.60 18.43
C CYS A 80 -5.37 0.18 19.01
N GLU A 81 -6.56 -0.44 19.08
CA GLU A 81 -6.76 -1.79 19.64
C GLU A 81 -5.82 -2.85 19.09
N TYR A 82 -5.40 -2.75 17.83
CA TYR A 82 -4.45 -3.71 17.25
C TYR A 82 -3.16 -3.78 18.07
N CYS A 83 -2.57 -2.64 18.39
CA CYS A 83 -1.35 -2.59 19.20
C CYS A 83 -1.60 -3.08 20.62
N TRP A 84 -2.74 -2.72 21.23
CA TRP A 84 -3.09 -3.14 22.59
C TRP A 84 -3.30 -4.64 22.67
N LYS A 85 -3.99 -5.25 21.72
CA LYS A 85 -4.17 -6.72 21.67
C LYS A 85 -2.84 -7.46 21.56
N ILE A 86 -1.87 -6.93 20.83
CA ILE A 86 -0.54 -7.53 20.76
C ILE A 86 0.18 -7.40 22.11
N GLU A 87 0.17 -6.21 22.71
CA GLU A 87 0.89 -5.97 23.99
C GLU A 87 0.25 -6.66 25.19
N ASP A 88 -1.06 -6.97 25.13
CA ASP A 88 -1.78 -7.72 26.16
C ASP A 88 -1.49 -9.24 26.14
N ILE A 89 -0.85 -9.76 25.07
CA ILE A 89 -0.42 -11.15 25.01
C ILE A 89 0.67 -11.44 26.06
N GLY A 90 1.53 -10.46 26.36
CA GLY A 90 2.58 -10.60 27.35
C GLY A 90 3.45 -9.36 27.48
N ARG A 91 4.15 -9.25 28.64
CA ARG A 91 4.97 -8.07 28.98
C ARG A 91 6.06 -7.74 27.95
N ASP A 92 6.53 -8.72 27.22
CA ASP A 92 7.62 -8.59 26.25
C ASP A 92 7.11 -8.54 24.79
N ALA A 93 5.79 -8.50 24.61
CA ALA A 93 5.19 -8.37 23.29
C ALA A 93 5.44 -6.99 22.69
N ILE A 94 5.85 -6.96 21.42
CA ILE A 94 6.20 -5.77 20.67
C ILE A 94 5.12 -5.50 19.60
N SER A 95 4.46 -4.37 19.71
CA SER A 95 3.48 -3.91 18.74
C SER A 95 4.06 -2.89 17.76
N ASP A 96 3.29 -2.58 16.72
CA ASP A 96 3.68 -1.59 15.69
C ASP A 96 3.94 -0.19 16.26
N ARG A 97 3.41 0.18 17.42
CA ARG A 97 3.72 1.48 18.04
C ARG A 97 5.20 1.64 18.33
N VAL A 98 5.91 0.55 18.62
CA VAL A 98 7.36 0.55 18.86
C VAL A 98 8.09 0.85 17.57
N TYR A 99 7.85 0.07 16.52
CA TYR A 99 8.48 0.25 15.21
C TYR A 99 8.20 1.64 14.61
N LYS A 100 6.95 2.08 14.70
CA LYS A 100 6.53 3.39 14.18
C LYS A 100 7.03 4.58 14.98
N SER A 101 7.36 4.39 16.25
CA SER A 101 7.97 5.46 17.07
C SER A 101 9.48 5.52 16.91
N LYS A 102 10.14 4.37 16.69
CA LYS A 102 11.59 4.25 16.59
C LYS A 102 12.22 5.01 15.41
N ILE A 103 11.41 5.35 14.41
CA ILE A 103 11.85 6.18 13.28
C ILE A 103 12.04 7.66 13.65
N PHE A 104 11.52 8.11 14.79
CA PHE A 104 11.66 9.49 15.26
C PHE A 104 12.74 9.60 16.35
N THR A 105 13.38 10.76 16.45
CA THR A 105 14.40 10.99 17.46
C THR A 105 13.77 11.05 18.87
N ASN A 106 14.55 10.66 19.91
CA ASN A 106 14.08 10.75 21.28
C ASN A 106 13.68 12.19 21.67
N LYS A 107 14.41 13.20 21.16
CA LYS A 107 14.06 14.61 21.36
C LYS A 107 12.68 14.94 20.83
N ALA A 108 12.35 14.49 19.60
CA ALA A 108 11.02 14.71 19.03
C ALA A 108 9.92 14.00 19.84
N LEU A 109 10.18 12.77 20.31
CA LEU A 109 9.23 12.05 21.14
C LEU A 109 9.01 12.70 22.51
N ASP A 110 10.06 13.27 23.11
CA ASP A 110 9.96 14.03 24.37
C ASP A 110 9.17 15.32 24.19
N GLU A 111 9.41 16.04 23.10
CA GLU A 111 8.66 17.24 22.73
C GLU A 111 7.17 16.93 22.54
N ALA A 112 6.85 15.88 21.78
CA ALA A 112 5.50 15.41 21.55
C ALA A 112 4.77 15.02 22.85
N HIS A 113 5.48 14.41 23.81
CA HIS A 113 4.88 14.01 25.09
C HIS A 113 4.62 15.18 26.02
N ARG A 114 5.49 16.19 26.05
CA ARG A 114 5.43 17.32 27.00
C ARG A 114 4.58 18.49 26.53
N SER A 115 4.36 18.60 25.22
CA SER A 115 3.61 19.73 24.65
C SER A 115 2.10 19.56 24.83
N ASP A 116 1.38 20.67 24.78
CA ASP A 116 -0.09 20.65 24.78
C ASP A 116 -0.61 19.83 23.59
N HIS A 117 -1.53 18.91 23.84
CA HIS A 117 -2.15 18.05 22.85
C HIS A 117 -2.94 18.81 21.76
N ASN A 118 -3.37 20.05 22.06
CA ASN A 118 -4.11 20.92 21.15
C ASN A 118 -3.22 21.61 20.10
N ILE A 119 -1.91 21.63 20.29
CA ILE A 119 -0.99 22.20 19.32
C ILE A 119 -1.08 21.44 17.99
N ASP A 120 -1.03 22.20 16.90
CA ASP A 120 -0.91 21.64 15.56
C ASP A 120 0.54 21.21 15.31
N TRP A 121 0.69 19.97 14.87
CA TRP A 121 2.00 19.37 14.59
C TRP A 121 2.23 19.24 13.10
N ASN A 122 3.44 19.60 12.68
CA ASN A 122 3.91 19.29 11.35
C ASN A 122 4.36 17.82 11.28
N LEU A 123 4.01 17.16 10.17
CA LEU A 123 4.36 15.77 9.94
C LEU A 123 5.84 15.59 9.63
N LYS A 124 6.36 14.41 9.99
CA LYS A 124 7.64 13.88 9.55
C LYS A 124 7.50 12.84 8.44
N THR A 125 6.43 12.06 8.49
CA THR A 125 6.10 11.08 7.45
C THR A 125 4.64 11.25 7.04
N LEU A 126 4.42 11.36 5.73
CA LEU A 126 3.10 11.56 5.15
C LEU A 126 2.91 10.62 3.96
N GLU A 127 1.81 9.86 4.00
CA GLU A 127 1.29 9.16 2.83
C GLU A 127 0.01 9.86 2.37
N ILE A 128 -0.06 10.23 1.08
CA ILE A 128 -1.25 10.84 0.49
C ILE A 128 -1.77 10.05 -0.71
N ALA A 129 -3.09 10.02 -0.85
CA ALA A 129 -3.80 9.65 -2.06
C ALA A 129 -4.63 10.85 -2.52
N PHE A 130 -4.28 11.45 -3.67
CA PHE A 130 -5.01 12.61 -4.19
C PHE A 130 -6.43 12.25 -4.62
N ASP A 131 -6.56 11.13 -5.33
CA ASP A 131 -7.80 10.61 -5.88
C ASP A 131 -7.69 9.09 -6.16
N ARG A 132 -8.78 8.49 -6.66
CA ARG A 132 -8.82 7.08 -7.07
C ARG A 132 -8.66 6.86 -8.58
N THR A 133 -8.24 7.89 -9.33
CA THR A 133 -8.07 7.76 -10.78
C THR A 133 -7.03 6.68 -11.09
N CYS A 134 -7.45 5.65 -11.81
CA CYS A 134 -6.59 4.53 -12.21
C CYS A 134 -7.09 3.97 -13.53
N GLN A 135 -6.19 3.64 -14.43
CA GLN A 135 -6.50 2.99 -15.71
C GLN A 135 -6.56 1.46 -15.61
N PHE A 136 -6.24 0.88 -14.43
CA PHE A 136 -6.30 -0.56 -14.18
C PHE A 136 -7.51 -0.95 -13.34
N ALA A 137 -7.95 -2.20 -13.55
CA ALA A 137 -8.95 -2.88 -12.72
C ALA A 137 -8.37 -4.21 -12.20
N CYS A 138 -7.27 -4.16 -11.43
CA CYS A 138 -6.65 -5.35 -10.84
C CYS A 138 -7.67 -6.19 -10.09
N THR A 139 -7.67 -7.51 -10.23
CA THR A 139 -8.72 -8.41 -9.72
C THR A 139 -8.96 -8.29 -8.22
N TYR A 140 -7.94 -7.98 -7.44
CA TYR A 140 -8.02 -7.82 -5.98
C TYR A 140 -8.24 -6.36 -5.53
N CYS A 141 -8.31 -5.41 -6.46
CA CYS A 141 -8.67 -4.02 -6.19
C CYS A 141 -10.20 -3.85 -6.19
N ASN A 142 -10.67 -2.65 -5.87
CA ASN A 142 -12.10 -2.36 -5.82
C ASN A 142 -12.39 -0.90 -6.19
N PRO A 143 -13.67 -0.51 -6.38
CA PRO A 143 -14.07 0.83 -6.76
C PRO A 143 -13.67 1.96 -5.81
N ALA A 144 -13.37 1.67 -4.55
CA ALA A 144 -12.90 2.70 -3.62
C ALA A 144 -11.50 3.21 -3.99
N PHE A 145 -10.70 2.40 -4.71
CA PHE A 145 -9.31 2.70 -5.07
C PHE A 145 -9.06 2.74 -6.58
N SER A 146 -10.07 2.43 -7.42
CA SER A 146 -9.91 2.48 -8.88
C SER A 146 -11.17 3.02 -9.56
N SER A 147 -11.00 4.12 -10.30
CA SER A 147 -12.06 4.68 -11.14
C SER A 147 -12.49 3.74 -12.25
N THR A 148 -11.58 2.91 -12.79
CA THR A 148 -11.91 1.88 -13.79
C THR A 148 -12.86 0.83 -13.20
N TRP A 149 -12.60 0.35 -11.97
CA TRP A 149 -13.52 -0.53 -11.26
C TRP A 149 -14.89 0.10 -11.05
N ALA A 150 -14.95 1.37 -10.61
CA ALA A 150 -16.21 2.08 -10.43
C ALA A 150 -16.99 2.18 -11.75
N ASN A 151 -16.32 2.49 -12.85
CA ASN A 151 -16.92 2.55 -14.18
C ASN A 151 -17.40 1.18 -14.67
N ASN A 152 -16.62 0.12 -14.45
CA ASN A 152 -17.02 -1.24 -14.82
C ASN A 152 -18.32 -1.66 -14.11
N ILE A 153 -18.46 -1.36 -12.82
CA ILE A 153 -19.68 -1.65 -12.08
C ILE A 153 -20.86 -0.78 -12.57
N LYS A 154 -20.62 0.50 -12.87
CA LYS A 154 -21.67 1.40 -13.44
C LYS A 154 -22.20 0.88 -14.79
N GLN A 155 -21.31 0.37 -15.64
CA GLN A 155 -21.65 -0.05 -17.00
C GLN A 155 -22.24 -1.47 -17.06
N GLN A 156 -21.70 -2.40 -16.28
CA GLN A 156 -22.01 -3.82 -16.37
C GLN A 156 -22.81 -4.36 -15.19
N GLY A 157 -23.10 -3.48 -14.20
CA GLY A 157 -23.77 -3.87 -12.97
C GLY A 157 -22.83 -4.53 -11.94
N PRO A 158 -23.34 -4.80 -10.73
CA PRO A 158 -22.58 -5.44 -9.66
C PRO A 158 -22.24 -6.89 -10.01
N TYR A 159 -21.19 -7.41 -9.35
CA TYR A 159 -20.94 -8.85 -9.31
C TYR A 159 -22.00 -9.51 -8.41
N THR A 160 -22.60 -10.61 -8.85
CA THR A 160 -23.70 -11.27 -8.15
C THR A 160 -23.27 -12.63 -7.60
N GLY A 161 -24.01 -13.14 -6.61
CA GLY A 161 -23.79 -14.47 -6.04
C GLY A 161 -22.58 -14.61 -5.11
N LEU A 162 -21.88 -13.51 -4.78
CA LEU A 162 -20.81 -13.50 -3.79
C LEU A 162 -21.39 -13.48 -2.38
N MET A 163 -20.91 -14.37 -1.50
CA MET A 163 -21.43 -14.56 -0.14
C MET A 163 -20.43 -14.18 0.95
N SER A 164 -19.15 -14.05 0.60
CA SER A 164 -18.07 -13.68 1.51
C SER A 164 -17.87 -12.17 1.63
N ASP A 165 -16.78 -11.75 2.27
CA ASP A 165 -16.38 -10.35 2.46
C ASP A 165 -16.11 -9.57 1.16
N GLY A 166 -15.88 -10.27 0.04
CA GLY A 166 -15.67 -9.66 -1.26
C GLY A 166 -16.89 -9.02 -1.90
N ARG A 167 -18.09 -9.29 -1.41
CA ARG A 167 -19.36 -8.77 -2.01
C ARG A 167 -19.43 -7.25 -2.01
N ASN A 168 -18.98 -6.59 -0.93
CA ASN A 168 -19.02 -5.13 -0.84
C ASN A 168 -17.96 -4.47 -1.75
N HIS A 169 -16.89 -5.17 -2.09
CA HIS A 169 -15.86 -4.67 -3.00
C HIS A 169 -16.34 -4.58 -4.45
N PHE A 170 -17.20 -5.51 -4.87
CA PHE A 170 -17.56 -5.68 -6.28
C PHE A 170 -19.05 -5.44 -6.57
N THR A 171 -19.79 -4.92 -5.61
CA THR A 171 -21.24 -4.66 -5.75
C THR A 171 -21.63 -3.19 -5.67
N HIS A 172 -20.70 -2.30 -5.28
CA HIS A 172 -20.96 -0.88 -5.09
C HIS A 172 -19.92 -0.04 -5.83
N THR A 173 -20.29 1.15 -6.25
CA THR A 173 -19.41 2.11 -6.93
C THR A 173 -18.53 2.89 -5.97
N HIS A 174 -18.79 2.81 -4.68
CA HIS A 174 -18.08 3.54 -3.62
C HIS A 174 -17.93 5.05 -3.94
N ASP A 175 -18.99 5.71 -4.33
CA ASP A 175 -18.96 7.13 -4.75
C ASP A 175 -18.47 8.07 -3.65
N SER A 176 -18.63 7.69 -2.37
CA SER A 176 -18.07 8.43 -1.23
C SER A 176 -16.52 8.48 -1.20
N ALA A 177 -15.84 7.61 -1.97
CA ALA A 177 -14.38 7.66 -2.09
C ALA A 177 -13.90 8.83 -2.97
N GLU A 178 -14.79 9.40 -3.81
CA GLU A 178 -14.50 10.55 -4.66
C GLU A 178 -15.76 11.41 -4.80
N PRO A 179 -16.13 12.16 -3.73
CA PRO A 179 -17.37 12.95 -3.71
C PRO A 179 -17.32 14.19 -4.62
N TYR A 180 -16.11 14.66 -4.99
CA TYR A 180 -15.92 15.82 -5.86
C TYR A 180 -15.68 15.37 -7.30
N LYS A 181 -16.30 16.05 -8.26
CA LYS A 181 -16.07 15.80 -9.69
C LYS A 181 -14.72 16.37 -10.12
N LYS A 182 -14.25 15.95 -11.30
CA LYS A 182 -12.93 16.38 -11.83
C LYS A 182 -12.83 17.90 -12.11
N ASP A 183 -13.96 18.55 -12.37
CA ASP A 183 -14.10 19.98 -12.61
C ASP A 183 -14.44 20.78 -11.35
N GLU A 184 -14.65 20.12 -10.23
CA GLU A 184 -14.90 20.73 -8.93
C GLU A 184 -13.61 20.88 -8.11
N THR A 185 -13.52 21.98 -7.38
CA THR A 185 -12.41 22.18 -6.44
C THR A 185 -12.59 21.29 -5.22
N ASN A 186 -11.64 20.38 -4.98
CA ASN A 186 -11.62 19.56 -3.77
C ASN A 186 -10.97 20.32 -2.61
N PRO A 187 -11.72 20.69 -1.56
CA PRO A 187 -11.20 21.50 -0.46
C PRO A 187 -10.07 20.83 0.33
N TYR A 188 -10.03 19.50 0.38
CA TYR A 188 -8.97 18.76 1.07
C TYR A 188 -7.65 18.82 0.31
N VAL A 189 -7.71 18.80 -1.02
CA VAL A 189 -6.54 18.99 -1.91
C VAL A 189 -6.00 20.41 -1.76
N GLU A 190 -6.87 21.42 -1.75
CA GLU A 190 -6.43 22.81 -1.57
C GLU A 190 -5.86 23.05 -0.16
N ALA A 191 -6.41 22.44 0.89
CA ALA A 191 -5.83 22.50 2.23
C ALA A 191 -4.45 21.84 2.26
N PHE A 192 -4.26 20.71 1.59
CA PHE A 192 -2.93 20.09 1.46
C PHE A 192 -1.93 21.04 0.82
N TYR A 193 -2.25 21.68 -0.30
CA TYR A 193 -1.32 22.60 -0.98
C TYR A 193 -1.02 23.84 -0.15
N LYS A 194 -2.01 24.44 0.51
CA LYS A 194 -1.77 25.55 1.43
C LYS A 194 -0.80 25.18 2.54
N TRP A 195 -0.98 23.99 3.15
CA TRP A 195 -0.09 23.51 4.20
C TRP A 195 1.27 23.07 3.65
N TRP A 196 1.32 22.48 2.45
CA TRP A 196 2.54 22.15 1.74
C TRP A 196 3.42 23.40 1.52
N GLU A 197 2.84 24.46 0.99
CA GLU A 197 3.53 25.70 0.64
C GLU A 197 4.03 26.49 1.86
N THR A 198 3.39 26.33 3.02
CA THR A 198 3.81 27.01 4.26
C THR A 198 4.82 26.21 5.06
N ASP A 199 4.56 24.92 5.35
CA ASP A 199 5.27 24.16 6.37
C ASP A 199 5.73 22.78 5.97
N LEU A 200 4.86 21.95 5.33
CA LEU A 200 5.13 20.54 5.13
C LEU A 200 6.39 20.28 4.32
N HIS A 201 6.65 21.07 3.27
CA HIS A 201 7.83 20.91 2.42
C HIS A 201 9.15 21.01 3.21
N ARG A 202 9.16 21.70 4.36
CA ARG A 202 10.34 21.83 5.24
C ARG A 202 10.38 20.79 6.34
N SER A 203 9.23 20.32 6.80
CA SER A 203 9.13 19.47 7.99
C SER A 203 9.18 17.98 7.67
N LEU A 204 8.76 17.56 6.47
CA LEU A 204 8.70 16.15 6.09
C LEU A 204 10.09 15.57 5.86
N ASP A 205 10.31 14.39 6.42
CA ASP A 205 11.44 13.50 6.13
C ASP A 205 11.05 12.50 5.01
N GLU A 206 9.74 12.17 4.90
CA GLU A 206 9.21 11.32 3.84
C GLU A 206 7.82 11.78 3.38
N LEU A 207 7.65 11.94 2.07
CA LEU A 207 6.38 12.05 1.39
C LEU A 207 6.16 10.84 0.49
N ARG A 208 5.14 10.05 0.78
CA ARG A 208 4.69 8.93 -0.05
C ARG A 208 3.41 9.30 -0.80
N ILE A 209 3.42 9.13 -2.10
CA ILE A 209 2.27 9.42 -2.96
C ILE A 209 1.70 8.10 -3.48
N THR A 210 0.44 7.86 -3.14
CA THR A 210 -0.33 6.66 -3.49
C THR A 210 -1.66 7.06 -4.13
N GLY A 211 -2.65 6.19 -4.13
CA GLY A 211 -4.00 6.44 -4.65
C GLY A 211 -4.42 5.34 -5.63
N GLY A 212 -5.09 5.71 -6.71
CA GLY A 212 -5.28 4.83 -7.86
C GLY A 212 -3.96 4.65 -8.62
N GLU A 213 -3.73 5.45 -9.64
CA GLU A 213 -2.42 5.61 -10.30
C GLU A 213 -2.01 7.09 -10.22
N PRO A 214 -0.99 7.43 -9.43
CA PRO A 214 -0.62 8.84 -9.24
C PRO A 214 -0.30 9.60 -10.52
N MET A 215 0.32 8.98 -11.53
CA MET A 215 0.60 9.64 -12.81
C MET A 215 -0.65 10.03 -13.60
N MET A 216 -1.81 9.47 -13.26
CA MET A 216 -3.10 9.85 -13.87
C MET A 216 -3.79 11.00 -13.13
N SER A 217 -3.28 11.39 -11.96
CA SER A 217 -3.82 12.49 -11.17
C SER A 217 -3.21 13.83 -11.58
N PRO A 218 -4.01 14.87 -11.91
CA PRO A 218 -3.49 16.21 -12.18
C PRO A 218 -2.78 16.80 -10.96
N ASN A 219 -3.15 16.37 -9.77
CA ASN A 219 -2.55 16.84 -8.53
C ASN A 219 -1.11 16.35 -8.34
N LEU A 220 -0.76 15.16 -8.80
CA LEU A 220 0.66 14.79 -8.83
C LEU A 220 1.48 15.78 -9.66
N TRP A 221 0.99 16.14 -10.84
CA TRP A 221 1.71 17.07 -11.73
C TRP A 221 1.84 18.46 -11.14
N ARG A 222 0.79 18.98 -10.48
CA ARG A 222 0.86 20.24 -9.73
C ARG A 222 1.95 20.20 -8.65
N LEU A 223 2.08 19.10 -7.93
CA LEU A 223 3.12 18.91 -6.92
C LEU A 223 4.52 18.87 -7.55
N LEU A 224 4.69 18.09 -8.62
CA LEU A 224 5.99 17.99 -9.30
C LEU A 224 6.41 19.30 -9.97
N ASP A 225 5.46 20.10 -10.50
CA ASP A 225 5.71 21.45 -11.03
C ASP A 225 6.16 22.40 -9.90
N TRP A 226 5.56 22.31 -8.72
CA TRP A 226 5.99 23.07 -7.55
C TRP A 226 7.41 22.67 -7.12
N ILE A 227 7.69 21.36 -7.04
CA ILE A 227 9.02 20.84 -6.68
C ILE A 227 10.09 21.30 -7.68
N GLU A 228 9.80 21.29 -8.97
CA GLU A 228 10.73 21.74 -10.00
C GLU A 228 11.11 23.23 -9.84
N THR A 229 10.15 24.07 -9.41
CA THR A 229 10.34 25.54 -9.32
C THR A 229 10.77 26.02 -7.93
N GLN A 230 10.46 25.29 -6.87
CA GLN A 230 10.62 25.69 -5.47
C GLN A 230 11.34 24.64 -4.60
N GLY A 231 11.89 23.58 -5.21
CA GLY A 231 12.46 22.44 -4.49
C GLY A 231 13.67 22.79 -3.62
N ASP A 232 14.34 23.91 -3.88
CA ASP A 232 15.41 24.47 -3.04
C ASP A 232 14.94 24.87 -1.64
N LYS A 233 13.63 25.12 -1.46
CA LYS A 233 13.02 25.45 -0.15
C LYS A 233 12.66 24.22 0.67
N MET A 234 12.70 23.03 0.07
CA MET A 234 12.33 21.77 0.74
C MET A 234 13.38 21.33 1.75
N ASN A 235 12.97 20.44 2.67
CA ASN A 235 13.94 19.68 3.44
C ASN A 235 14.87 18.91 2.48
N PRO A 236 16.18 19.22 2.45
CA PRO A 236 17.12 18.63 1.48
C PRO A 236 17.28 17.10 1.65
N ASN A 237 16.88 16.57 2.80
CA ASN A 237 16.92 15.14 3.10
C ASN A 237 15.56 14.44 2.86
N MET A 238 14.53 15.18 2.42
CA MET A 238 13.23 14.59 2.19
C MET A 238 13.30 13.48 1.14
N ARG A 239 12.73 12.33 1.49
CA ARG A 239 12.49 11.24 0.55
C ARG A 239 11.12 11.41 -0.10
N ILE A 240 11.06 11.41 -1.42
CA ILE A 240 9.80 11.31 -2.16
C ILE A 240 9.67 9.87 -2.66
N ALA A 241 8.58 9.21 -2.26
CA ALA A 241 8.23 7.86 -2.68
C ALA A 241 6.92 7.92 -3.50
N ILE A 242 6.92 7.38 -4.70
CA ILE A 242 5.73 7.34 -5.55
C ILE A 242 5.41 5.90 -5.91
N ASN A 243 4.16 5.49 -5.60
CA ASN A 243 3.65 4.17 -5.96
C ASN A 243 3.01 4.27 -7.35
N SER A 244 3.54 3.55 -8.33
CA SER A 244 3.00 3.55 -9.68
C SER A 244 2.91 2.14 -10.26
N ASN A 245 1.85 1.89 -11.02
CA ASN A 245 1.70 0.67 -11.80
C ASN A 245 2.54 0.67 -13.09
N LEU A 246 3.23 1.76 -13.42
CA LEU A 246 4.07 1.96 -14.61
C LEU A 246 3.39 1.64 -15.95
N GLY A 247 2.07 1.58 -15.99
CA GLY A 247 1.28 1.30 -17.19
C GLY A 247 0.74 2.54 -17.88
N ALA A 248 1.26 3.72 -17.60
CA ALA A 248 0.89 4.94 -18.28
C ALA A 248 1.52 5.00 -19.68
N LYS A 249 0.91 5.79 -20.59
CA LYS A 249 1.47 6.02 -21.93
C LYS A 249 2.90 6.52 -21.86
N GLN A 250 3.73 6.15 -22.83
CA GLN A 250 5.16 6.51 -22.86
C GLN A 250 5.43 8.03 -22.74
N SER A 251 4.55 8.88 -23.27
CA SER A 251 4.67 10.34 -23.11
C SER A 251 4.53 10.80 -21.66
N ILE A 252 3.66 10.14 -20.90
CA ILE A 252 3.46 10.40 -19.46
C ILE A 252 4.67 9.89 -18.67
N ILE A 253 5.17 8.68 -18.96
CA ILE A 253 6.39 8.13 -18.36
C ILE A 253 7.58 9.06 -18.61
N ASN A 254 7.76 9.54 -19.84
CA ASN A 254 8.85 10.46 -20.18
C ASN A 254 8.72 11.81 -19.43
N ARG A 255 7.51 12.37 -19.33
CA ARG A 255 7.26 13.56 -18.51
C ARG A 255 7.62 13.32 -17.05
N PHE A 256 7.20 12.19 -16.49
CA PHE A 256 7.50 11.79 -15.11
C PHE A 256 9.00 11.71 -14.85
N LYS A 257 9.75 11.03 -15.72
CA LYS A 257 11.20 10.96 -15.68
C LYS A 257 11.84 12.35 -15.69
N ASN A 258 11.41 13.22 -16.63
CA ASN A 258 11.96 14.56 -16.76
C ASN A 258 11.76 15.42 -15.50
N LYS A 259 10.60 15.31 -14.84
CA LYS A 259 10.32 16.02 -13.58
C LYS A 259 11.18 15.57 -12.40
N LEU A 260 11.54 14.27 -12.36
CA LEU A 260 12.22 13.66 -11.22
C LEU A 260 13.73 13.47 -11.40
N LYS A 261 14.28 13.64 -12.59
CA LYS A 261 15.71 13.37 -12.90
C LYS A 261 16.71 14.12 -12.02
N ASN A 262 16.34 15.28 -11.49
CA ASN A 262 17.19 16.10 -10.62
C ASN A 262 16.91 15.89 -9.12
N PHE A 263 15.89 15.08 -8.79
CA PHE A 263 15.52 14.83 -7.41
C PHE A 263 16.31 13.61 -6.85
N LYS A 264 17.32 13.89 -6.02
CA LYS A 264 18.30 12.87 -5.60
C LYS A 264 17.73 11.74 -4.73
N ASN A 265 16.69 12.01 -3.93
CA ASN A 265 16.14 11.04 -2.97
C ASN A 265 14.73 10.59 -3.39
N PHE A 266 14.60 10.19 -4.65
CA PHE A 266 13.36 9.65 -5.21
C PHE A 266 13.35 8.12 -5.14
N HIS A 267 12.31 7.55 -4.55
CA HIS A 267 12.05 6.12 -4.49
C HIS A 267 10.83 5.76 -5.34
N LEU A 268 11.00 4.85 -6.26
CA LEU A 268 9.91 4.30 -7.06
C LEU A 268 9.38 3.03 -6.41
N TYR A 269 8.10 3.01 -6.11
CA TYR A 269 7.37 1.79 -5.74
C TYR A 269 6.55 1.37 -6.95
N THR A 270 6.80 0.16 -7.48
CA THR A 270 5.99 -0.41 -8.55
C THR A 270 5.37 -1.71 -8.11
N SER A 271 4.33 -2.13 -8.79
CA SER A 271 3.57 -3.30 -8.36
C SER A 271 3.44 -4.30 -9.50
N CYS A 272 3.96 -5.50 -9.27
CA CYS A 272 3.72 -6.68 -10.09
C CYS A 272 4.01 -7.93 -9.24
N GLU A 273 3.34 -9.05 -9.53
CA GLU A 273 3.44 -10.29 -8.74
C GLU A 273 3.43 -11.57 -9.57
N ALA A 274 3.37 -11.46 -10.89
CA ALA A 274 3.33 -12.60 -11.82
C ALA A 274 4.01 -12.25 -13.14
N THR A 275 4.13 -13.19 -14.05
CA THR A 275 4.75 -12.98 -15.36
C THR A 275 3.72 -12.99 -16.50
N PHE A 276 4.02 -12.25 -17.56
CA PHE A 276 3.31 -12.25 -18.84
C PHE A 276 1.77 -12.22 -18.72
N LYS A 277 1.08 -13.17 -19.36
CA LYS A 277 -0.38 -13.24 -19.42
C LYS A 277 -1.04 -13.38 -18.06
N GLN A 278 -0.39 -14.02 -17.10
CA GLN A 278 -0.91 -14.11 -15.73
C GLN A 278 -0.87 -12.76 -15.03
N ALA A 279 0.21 -11.99 -15.19
CA ALA A 279 0.26 -10.61 -14.71
C ALA A 279 -0.82 -9.73 -15.36
N GLU A 280 -1.01 -9.83 -16.67
CA GLU A 280 -2.04 -9.10 -17.43
C GLU A 280 -3.47 -9.52 -17.06
N TYR A 281 -3.67 -10.77 -16.64
CA TYR A 281 -4.95 -11.23 -16.13
C TYR A 281 -5.25 -10.65 -14.75
N ILE A 282 -4.29 -10.78 -13.82
CA ILE A 282 -4.43 -10.30 -12.44
C ILE A 282 -4.60 -8.78 -12.41
N ARG A 283 -3.82 -8.06 -13.22
CA ARG A 283 -3.80 -6.60 -13.33
C ARG A 283 -4.44 -6.15 -14.65
N ASP A 284 -5.76 -6.20 -14.70
CA ASP A 284 -6.49 -5.79 -15.90
C ASP A 284 -6.14 -4.35 -16.28
N GLY A 285 -5.70 -4.17 -17.53
CA GLY A 285 -5.11 -2.94 -18.05
C GLY A 285 -3.57 -2.96 -18.14
N LEU A 286 -2.89 -3.92 -17.52
CA LEU A 286 -1.45 -4.10 -17.64
C LEU A 286 -1.07 -4.66 -19.01
N ASN A 287 -0.05 -4.06 -19.66
CA ASN A 287 0.79 -4.70 -20.67
C ASN A 287 2.12 -5.04 -19.99
N TYR A 288 2.40 -6.32 -19.82
CA TYR A 288 3.58 -6.77 -19.08
C TYR A 288 4.89 -6.34 -19.74
N SER A 289 4.97 -6.38 -21.07
CA SER A 289 6.16 -5.97 -21.82
C SER A 289 6.43 -4.47 -21.69
N GLU A 290 5.39 -3.65 -21.71
CA GLU A 290 5.51 -2.20 -21.48
C GLU A 290 5.95 -1.90 -20.03
N TRP A 291 5.35 -2.56 -19.05
CA TRP A 291 5.74 -2.42 -17.64
C TRP A 291 7.23 -2.76 -17.45
N PHE A 292 7.67 -3.89 -18.02
CA PHE A 292 9.06 -4.35 -17.96
C PHE A 292 10.01 -3.36 -18.63
N GLY A 293 9.66 -2.86 -19.80
CA GLY A 293 10.43 -1.85 -20.54
C GLY A 293 10.50 -0.51 -19.80
N ASN A 294 9.39 -0.06 -19.19
CA ASN A 294 9.35 1.16 -18.39
C ASN A 294 10.24 1.05 -17.14
N LEU A 295 10.24 -0.12 -16.49
CA LEU A 295 11.10 -0.36 -15.32
C LEU A 295 12.58 -0.36 -15.73
N LEU A 296 12.94 -1.01 -16.85
CA LEU A 296 14.29 -0.98 -17.41
C LEU A 296 14.74 0.45 -17.71
N ASN A 297 13.89 1.25 -18.36
CA ASN A 297 14.21 2.63 -18.70
C ASN A 297 14.41 3.51 -17.45
N MET A 298 13.57 3.34 -16.41
CA MET A 298 13.75 4.03 -15.13
C MET A 298 15.10 3.68 -14.47
N MET A 299 15.47 2.40 -14.52
CA MET A 299 16.73 1.90 -13.97
C MET A 299 17.93 2.42 -14.78
N ALA A 300 17.89 2.32 -16.13
CA ALA A 300 18.97 2.73 -17.02
C ALA A 300 19.27 4.25 -16.92
N ASP A 301 18.21 5.06 -16.81
CA ASP A 301 18.33 6.50 -16.67
C ASP A 301 18.65 6.95 -15.23
N LYS A 302 18.74 6.00 -14.28
CA LYS A 302 19.06 6.26 -12.85
C LYS A 302 18.14 7.31 -12.22
N ILE A 303 16.87 7.34 -12.63
CA ILE A 303 15.93 8.34 -12.13
C ILE A 303 15.60 8.10 -10.65
N PRO A 304 15.15 6.88 -10.21
CA PRO A 304 15.01 6.61 -8.78
C PRO A 304 16.36 6.24 -8.15
N SER A 305 16.56 6.61 -6.89
CA SER A 305 17.66 6.11 -6.06
C SER A 305 17.40 4.66 -5.61
N GLU A 306 16.14 4.32 -5.38
CA GLU A 306 15.70 2.96 -5.07
C GLU A 306 14.41 2.60 -5.83
N ILE A 307 14.29 1.32 -6.20
CA ILE A 307 13.10 0.73 -6.78
C ILE A 307 12.60 -0.39 -5.87
N HIS A 308 11.33 -0.31 -5.47
CA HIS A 308 10.68 -1.32 -4.64
C HIS A 308 9.55 -1.97 -5.42
N ASN A 309 9.66 -3.27 -5.70
CA ASN A 309 8.53 -4.01 -6.24
C ASN A 309 7.62 -4.48 -5.10
N MET A 310 6.38 -4.03 -5.11
CA MET A 310 5.34 -4.41 -4.15
C MET A 310 4.46 -5.49 -4.76
N ALA A 311 4.71 -6.74 -4.43
CA ALA A 311 3.90 -7.86 -4.89
C ALA A 311 2.69 -8.07 -3.98
N THR A 312 1.49 -8.01 -4.53
CA THR A 312 0.25 -8.36 -3.81
C THR A 312 -0.02 -9.84 -3.99
N ILE A 313 0.39 -10.64 -3.01
CA ILE A 313 0.33 -12.09 -3.08
C ILE A 313 -1.11 -12.56 -2.92
N ASN A 314 -1.68 -13.02 -4.02
CA ASN A 314 -3.02 -13.57 -4.15
C ASN A 314 -2.95 -15.02 -4.65
N ALA A 315 -4.09 -15.72 -4.71
CA ALA A 315 -4.12 -17.12 -5.15
C ALA A 315 -3.55 -17.35 -6.55
N LEU A 316 -3.78 -16.41 -7.48
CA LEU A 316 -3.41 -16.56 -8.89
C LEU A 316 -1.91 -16.39 -9.14
N CYS A 317 -1.28 -15.45 -8.43
CA CYS A 317 0.12 -15.13 -8.69
C CYS A 317 1.09 -16.28 -8.33
N LEU A 318 0.67 -17.21 -7.44
CA LEU A 318 1.54 -18.28 -6.95
C LEU A 318 2.06 -19.18 -8.07
N GLU A 319 1.31 -19.30 -9.16
CA GLU A 319 1.69 -20.18 -10.28
C GLU A 319 2.98 -19.72 -10.99
N THR A 320 3.23 -18.41 -11.06
CA THR A 320 4.44 -17.86 -11.68
C THR A 320 5.26 -16.96 -10.76
N LEU A 321 4.93 -16.90 -9.48
CA LEU A 321 5.64 -16.04 -8.52
C LEU A 321 7.15 -16.33 -8.44
N PRO A 322 7.62 -17.60 -8.36
CA PRO A 322 9.06 -17.87 -8.36
C PRO A 322 9.76 -17.33 -9.60
N GLU A 323 9.20 -17.54 -10.80
CA GLU A 323 9.73 -17.00 -12.06
C GLU A 323 9.77 -15.46 -12.02
N PHE A 324 8.72 -14.83 -11.53
CA PHE A 324 8.68 -13.38 -11.37
C PHE A 324 9.77 -12.86 -10.43
N LEU A 325 9.99 -13.50 -9.28
CA LEU A 325 11.06 -13.14 -8.35
C LEU A 325 12.45 -13.32 -8.96
N GLU A 326 12.65 -14.32 -9.82
CA GLU A 326 13.89 -14.48 -10.60
C GLU A 326 14.11 -13.30 -11.57
N LYS A 327 13.04 -12.74 -12.18
CA LYS A 327 13.16 -11.50 -12.96
C LYS A 327 13.59 -10.32 -12.09
N ILE A 328 13.08 -10.20 -10.86
CA ILE A 328 13.53 -9.16 -9.92
C ILE A 328 15.02 -9.36 -9.57
N ILE A 329 15.48 -10.57 -9.33
CA ILE A 329 16.92 -10.86 -9.12
C ILE A 329 17.74 -10.47 -10.35
N TRP A 330 17.24 -10.73 -11.55
CA TRP A 330 17.88 -10.29 -12.79
C TRP A 330 18.04 -8.77 -12.83
N PHE A 331 16.98 -7.99 -12.50
CA PHE A 331 17.04 -6.53 -12.37
C PHE A 331 18.07 -6.10 -11.32
N LYS A 332 18.08 -6.75 -10.15
CA LYS A 332 19.06 -6.48 -9.08
C LYS A 332 20.48 -6.64 -9.59
N ASN A 333 20.76 -7.72 -10.32
CA ASN A 333 22.08 -7.99 -10.87
C ASN A 333 22.47 -6.99 -11.97
N ALA A 334 21.54 -6.64 -12.86
CA ALA A 334 21.76 -5.63 -13.89
C ALA A 334 22.05 -4.24 -13.30
N SER A 335 21.44 -3.93 -12.15
CA SER A 335 21.58 -2.63 -11.48
C SER A 335 22.85 -2.49 -10.61
N LYS A 336 23.53 -3.58 -10.27
CA LYS A 336 24.63 -3.59 -9.28
C LYS A 336 25.76 -2.60 -9.55
N ILE A 337 26.05 -2.32 -10.82
CA ILE A 337 27.27 -1.53 -11.13
C ILE A 337 27.00 -0.04 -11.02
N TYR A 338 25.86 0.45 -11.49
CA TYR A 338 25.56 1.90 -11.55
C TYR A 338 24.09 2.26 -11.44
N GLY A 339 23.22 1.29 -11.16
CA GLY A 339 21.78 1.51 -11.11
C GLY A 339 21.25 1.78 -9.68
N PRO A 340 19.91 1.98 -9.55
CA PRO A 340 19.25 2.10 -8.26
C PRO A 340 19.29 0.79 -7.47
N LYS A 341 19.21 0.87 -6.14
CA LYS A 341 18.97 -0.31 -5.32
C LYS A 341 17.57 -0.88 -5.66
N ILE A 342 17.46 -2.19 -5.86
CA ILE A 342 16.20 -2.86 -6.20
C ILE A 342 15.86 -3.88 -5.12
N ASN A 343 14.63 -3.82 -4.62
CA ASN A 343 14.09 -4.72 -3.60
C ASN A 343 12.67 -5.14 -3.95
N TYR A 344 12.19 -6.22 -3.33
CA TYR A 344 10.79 -6.59 -3.37
C TYR A 344 10.18 -6.72 -1.96
N THR A 345 8.87 -6.58 -1.90
CA THR A 345 8.06 -6.88 -0.72
C THR A 345 6.88 -7.77 -1.10
N LEU A 346 6.57 -8.75 -0.24
CA LEU A 346 5.47 -9.69 -0.44
C LEU A 346 4.32 -9.35 0.52
N ASN A 347 3.28 -8.70 -0.01
CA ASN A 347 2.10 -8.30 0.75
C ASN A 347 1.01 -9.34 0.57
N ILE A 348 0.81 -10.19 1.58
CA ILE A 348 -0.16 -11.29 1.51
C ILE A 348 -1.57 -10.72 1.53
N LEU A 349 -2.34 -10.97 0.45
CA LEU A 349 -3.73 -10.56 0.33
C LEU A 349 -4.61 -11.35 1.30
N ARG A 350 -5.32 -10.63 2.18
CA ARG A 350 -6.27 -11.22 3.14
C ARG A 350 -7.72 -10.97 2.74
N PHE A 351 -7.98 -9.85 2.11
CA PHE A 351 -9.31 -9.42 1.69
C PHE A 351 -9.29 -8.93 0.25
N PRO A 352 -10.26 -9.36 -0.58
CA PRO A 352 -11.33 -10.33 -0.24
C PRO A 352 -10.77 -11.74 0.00
N SER A 353 -11.27 -12.43 1.03
CA SER A 353 -10.71 -13.73 1.47
C SER A 353 -10.72 -14.81 0.40
N PHE A 354 -11.69 -14.78 -0.50
CA PHE A 354 -11.78 -15.74 -1.61
C PHE A 354 -10.67 -15.56 -2.68
N GLN A 355 -9.87 -14.51 -2.61
CA GLN A 355 -8.68 -14.30 -3.46
C GLN A 355 -7.36 -14.50 -2.70
N SER A 356 -7.42 -14.73 -1.41
CA SER A 356 -6.24 -15.07 -0.60
C SER A 356 -5.60 -16.36 -1.09
N PRO A 357 -4.27 -16.53 -0.96
CA PRO A 357 -3.59 -17.81 -1.21
C PRO A 357 -4.25 -19.01 -0.52
N LEU A 358 -4.86 -18.80 0.64
CA LEU A 358 -5.49 -19.87 1.43
C LEU A 358 -6.80 -20.40 0.86
N VAL A 359 -7.36 -19.80 -0.20
CA VAL A 359 -8.52 -20.36 -0.91
C VAL A 359 -8.18 -21.65 -1.65
N LEU A 360 -6.92 -21.79 -2.07
CA LEU A 360 -6.45 -22.94 -2.81
C LEU A 360 -6.46 -24.21 -1.95
N PRO A 361 -6.70 -25.40 -2.52
CA PRO A 361 -6.63 -26.65 -1.81
C PRO A 361 -5.20 -26.97 -1.35
N ASN A 362 -5.07 -27.88 -0.39
CA ASN A 362 -3.80 -28.18 0.27
C ASN A 362 -2.71 -28.68 -0.67
N ASP A 363 -3.07 -29.49 -1.64
CA ASP A 363 -2.15 -30.03 -2.67
C ASP A 363 -1.53 -28.92 -3.51
N LEU A 364 -2.32 -27.97 -4.00
CA LEU A 364 -1.82 -26.81 -4.73
C LEU A 364 -0.97 -25.90 -3.85
N ARG A 365 -1.41 -25.64 -2.60
CA ARG A 365 -0.62 -24.84 -1.66
C ARG A 365 0.73 -25.48 -1.36
N ASN A 366 0.76 -26.80 -1.16
CA ASN A 366 1.99 -27.56 -0.95
C ASN A 366 2.91 -27.52 -2.15
N LYS A 367 2.35 -27.66 -3.37
CA LYS A 367 3.13 -27.51 -4.61
C LYS A 367 3.80 -26.14 -4.68
N PHE A 368 3.04 -25.06 -4.56
CA PHE A 368 3.58 -23.69 -4.64
C PHE A 368 4.55 -23.37 -3.48
N LYS A 369 4.31 -23.93 -2.31
CA LYS A 369 5.26 -23.85 -1.19
C LYS A 369 6.60 -24.48 -1.56
N LEU A 370 6.61 -25.67 -2.14
CA LEU A 370 7.85 -26.34 -2.55
C LEU A 370 8.59 -25.56 -3.65
N ASP A 371 7.86 -24.97 -4.58
CA ASP A 371 8.43 -24.10 -5.61
C ASP A 371 9.12 -22.86 -5.00
N LEU A 372 8.52 -22.24 -3.97
CA LEU A 372 9.09 -21.11 -3.22
C LEU A 372 10.30 -21.52 -2.37
N VAL A 373 10.26 -22.70 -1.73
CA VAL A 373 11.42 -23.25 -0.99
C VAL A 373 12.59 -23.47 -1.95
N LYS A 374 12.34 -24.05 -3.12
CA LYS A 374 13.36 -24.24 -4.16
C LYS A 374 13.92 -22.89 -4.60
N PHE A 375 13.05 -21.89 -4.87
CA PHE A 375 13.48 -20.53 -5.23
C PHE A 375 14.40 -19.94 -4.14
N LEU A 376 13.99 -20.01 -2.88
CA LEU A 376 14.76 -19.45 -1.77
C LEU A 376 16.14 -20.10 -1.64
N ASN A 377 16.19 -21.44 -1.63
CA ASN A 377 17.45 -22.18 -1.52
C ASN A 377 18.43 -21.90 -2.68
N THR A 378 17.89 -21.67 -3.89
CA THR A 378 18.71 -21.41 -5.09
C THR A 378 19.25 -19.98 -5.11
N ASN A 379 18.47 -19.03 -4.58
CA ASN A 379 18.67 -17.60 -4.81
C ASN A 379 19.05 -16.81 -3.55
N GLU A 380 19.17 -17.42 -2.35
CA GLU A 380 19.41 -16.76 -1.06
C GLU A 380 20.56 -15.73 -1.11
N LYS A 381 21.65 -16.07 -1.77
CA LYS A 381 22.84 -15.20 -1.91
C LYS A 381 22.60 -13.88 -2.66
N TYR A 382 21.47 -13.76 -3.38
CA TYR A 382 21.09 -12.54 -4.11
C TYR A 382 20.04 -11.71 -3.37
N LEU A 383 19.51 -12.25 -2.27
CA LEU A 383 18.41 -11.66 -1.51
C LEU A 383 18.90 -10.88 -0.31
N GLU A 384 18.22 -9.79 0.00
CA GLU A 384 18.36 -9.07 1.26
C GLU A 384 17.67 -9.84 2.39
N HIS A 385 18.14 -9.65 3.63
CA HIS A 385 17.54 -10.32 4.80
C HIS A 385 16.04 -10.12 4.92
N MET A 386 15.55 -8.92 4.59
CA MET A 386 14.11 -8.65 4.56
C MET A 386 13.37 -9.48 3.51
N GLU A 387 13.94 -9.66 2.32
CA GLU A 387 13.35 -10.46 1.24
C GLU A 387 13.30 -11.94 1.59
N ILE A 388 14.36 -12.47 2.22
CA ILE A 388 14.41 -13.82 2.77
C ILE A 388 13.28 -14.02 3.79
N ASN A 389 13.19 -13.12 4.77
CA ASN A 389 12.17 -13.21 5.82
C ASN A 389 10.74 -13.13 5.27
N GLN A 390 10.50 -12.29 4.26
CA GLN A 390 9.16 -12.19 3.65
C GLN A 390 8.81 -13.41 2.81
N THR A 391 9.78 -13.98 2.10
CA THR A 391 9.59 -15.23 1.35
C THR A 391 9.33 -16.39 2.31
N GLN A 392 10.10 -16.50 3.39
CA GLN A 392 9.87 -17.50 4.43
C GLN A 392 8.48 -17.33 5.08
N ARG A 393 8.09 -16.10 5.40
CA ARG A 393 6.75 -15.81 5.93
C ARG A 393 5.63 -16.25 4.97
N LEU A 394 5.82 -16.12 3.66
CA LEU A 394 4.86 -16.62 2.68
C LEU A 394 4.83 -18.15 2.67
N ILE A 395 5.99 -18.80 2.70
CA ILE A 395 6.12 -20.26 2.82
C ILE A 395 5.35 -20.77 4.04
N ASP A 396 5.57 -20.16 5.20
CA ASP A 396 4.90 -20.51 6.45
C ASP A 396 3.39 -20.25 6.39
N TYR A 397 2.99 -19.16 5.70
CA TYR A 397 1.57 -18.83 5.51
C TYR A 397 0.84 -19.87 4.66
N LEU A 398 1.50 -20.47 3.67
CA LEU A 398 0.91 -21.52 2.84
C LEU A 398 0.71 -22.83 3.62
N ASP A 399 1.41 -23.05 4.74
CA ASP A 399 1.25 -24.20 5.64
C ASP A 399 0.07 -24.04 6.61
N VAL A 400 -0.57 -22.88 6.70
CA VAL A 400 -1.73 -22.70 7.57
C VAL A 400 -2.87 -23.62 7.13
N VAL A 401 -3.12 -24.67 7.87
CA VAL A 401 -4.11 -25.73 7.57
C VAL A 401 -5.54 -25.21 7.76
N LYS A 402 -5.73 -24.20 8.60
CA LYS A 402 -7.04 -23.57 8.86
C LYS A 402 -6.90 -22.09 8.56
N THR A 403 -7.76 -21.56 7.69
CA THR A 403 -7.96 -20.11 7.68
C THR A 403 -8.33 -19.71 9.11
N PRO A 404 -7.77 -18.63 9.68
CA PRO A 404 -7.99 -18.27 11.08
C PRO A 404 -9.47 -18.15 11.50
N HIS A 405 -10.38 -18.17 10.53
CA HIS A 405 -11.80 -17.93 10.71
C HIS A 405 -12.72 -18.95 10.00
N ALA A 406 -12.17 -20.02 9.40
CA ALA A 406 -12.99 -20.85 8.53
C ALA A 406 -12.84 -22.36 8.84
N GLY A 407 -13.93 -22.98 9.25
CA GLY A 407 -14.13 -24.42 9.15
C GLY A 407 -14.28 -24.86 7.68
N ALA A 408 -14.36 -26.17 7.42
CA ALA A 408 -14.48 -26.73 6.06
C ALA A 408 -15.65 -26.15 5.25
N ALA A 409 -16.77 -25.83 5.89
CA ALA A 409 -17.93 -25.19 5.26
C ALA A 409 -17.61 -23.78 4.76
N GLU A 410 -16.77 -23.03 5.46
CA GLU A 410 -16.36 -21.69 5.05
C GLU A 410 -15.33 -21.72 3.94
N GLN A 411 -14.42 -22.68 3.94
CA GLN A 411 -13.49 -22.90 2.83
C GLN A 411 -14.25 -23.19 1.52
N SER A 412 -15.26 -24.06 1.55
CA SER A 412 -16.12 -24.34 0.40
C SER A 412 -16.86 -23.09 -0.10
N LYS A 413 -17.31 -22.22 0.82
CA LYS A 413 -17.96 -20.96 0.47
C LYS A 413 -16.97 -20.02 -0.25
N LEU A 414 -15.75 -19.88 0.26
CA LEU A 414 -14.71 -19.07 -0.38
C LEU A 414 -14.35 -19.58 -1.77
N GLN A 415 -14.25 -20.91 -1.94
CA GLN A 415 -13.98 -21.53 -3.23
C GLN A 415 -15.11 -21.29 -4.23
N LYS A 416 -16.37 -21.36 -3.79
CA LYS A 416 -17.55 -21.00 -4.62
C LYS A 416 -17.53 -19.52 -5.03
N ASP A 417 -17.19 -18.62 -4.10
CA ASP A 417 -17.06 -17.20 -4.41
C ASP A 417 -15.91 -16.94 -5.39
N PHE A 418 -14.78 -17.65 -5.26
CA PHE A 418 -13.69 -17.63 -6.22
C PHE A 418 -14.17 -18.00 -7.63
N LYS A 419 -14.86 -19.13 -7.77
CA LYS A 419 -15.45 -19.56 -9.06
C LYS A 419 -16.45 -18.55 -9.58
N THR A 420 -17.36 -18.10 -8.75
CA THR A 420 -18.41 -17.14 -9.10
C THR A 420 -17.83 -15.81 -9.58
N PHE A 421 -16.82 -15.30 -8.91
CA PHE A 421 -16.16 -14.06 -9.29
C PHE A 421 -15.42 -14.19 -10.62
N TYR A 422 -14.52 -15.16 -10.77
CA TYR A 422 -13.71 -15.27 -11.97
C TYR A 422 -14.50 -15.71 -13.20
N SER A 423 -15.59 -16.46 -13.05
CA SER A 423 -16.51 -16.75 -14.17
C SER A 423 -17.22 -15.49 -14.68
N GLN A 424 -17.60 -14.57 -13.79
CA GLN A 424 -18.16 -13.27 -14.19
C GLN A 424 -17.09 -12.35 -14.75
N TYR A 425 -15.88 -12.38 -14.15
CA TYR A 425 -14.76 -11.57 -14.59
C TYR A 425 -14.35 -11.90 -16.03
N ASP A 426 -14.22 -13.18 -16.38
CA ASP A 426 -13.91 -13.62 -17.73
C ASP A 426 -14.95 -13.13 -18.75
N LYS A 427 -16.26 -13.28 -18.42
CA LYS A 427 -17.35 -12.80 -19.28
C LYS A 427 -17.30 -11.28 -19.51
N ARG A 428 -16.91 -10.52 -18.49
CA ARG A 428 -16.86 -9.05 -18.53
C ARG A 428 -15.65 -8.52 -19.28
N THR A 429 -14.53 -9.21 -19.17
CA THR A 429 -13.22 -8.76 -19.71
C THR A 429 -12.82 -9.45 -20.99
N GLY A 430 -13.52 -10.51 -21.39
CA GLY A 430 -13.14 -11.36 -22.53
C GLY A 430 -11.88 -12.19 -22.29
N LYS A 431 -11.49 -12.37 -21.02
CA LYS A 431 -10.36 -13.19 -20.61
C LYS A 431 -10.78 -14.65 -20.42
N ASP A 432 -9.81 -15.52 -20.24
CA ASP A 432 -9.99 -16.97 -20.10
C ASP A 432 -9.09 -17.46 -18.95
N PHE A 433 -9.74 -17.76 -17.81
CA PHE A 433 -9.07 -18.20 -16.60
C PHE A 433 -8.28 -19.49 -16.82
N GLU A 434 -8.92 -20.51 -17.39
CA GLU A 434 -8.33 -21.84 -17.51
C GLU A 434 -7.14 -21.86 -18.47
N LYS A 435 -7.22 -21.08 -19.54
CA LYS A 435 -6.12 -20.93 -20.48
C LYS A 435 -4.95 -20.14 -19.88
N THR A 436 -5.24 -19.18 -18.99
CA THR A 436 -4.22 -18.31 -18.37
C THR A 436 -3.51 -18.99 -17.21
N PHE A 437 -4.23 -19.80 -16.43
CA PHE A 437 -3.71 -20.47 -15.23
C PHE A 437 -3.87 -22.01 -15.37
N PRO A 438 -3.03 -22.69 -16.14
CA PRO A 438 -3.21 -24.10 -16.44
C PRO A 438 -3.19 -25.00 -15.19
N ILE A 439 -2.36 -24.68 -14.18
CA ILE A 439 -2.25 -25.50 -12.97
C ILE A 439 -3.45 -25.25 -12.04
N ILE A 440 -3.77 -24.01 -11.75
CA ILE A 440 -4.93 -23.65 -10.91
C ILE A 440 -6.24 -23.97 -11.64
N GLY A 441 -6.27 -23.88 -12.98
CA GLY A 441 -7.41 -24.15 -13.83
C GLY A 441 -7.94 -25.59 -13.71
N GLU A 442 -7.09 -26.57 -13.47
CA GLU A 442 -7.53 -27.96 -13.22
C GLU A 442 -8.44 -28.04 -11.98
N TRP A 443 -8.02 -27.45 -10.88
CA TRP A 443 -8.83 -27.34 -9.67
C TRP A 443 -10.08 -26.49 -9.89
N TYR A 444 -9.93 -25.35 -10.56
CA TYR A 444 -11.01 -24.41 -10.85
C TYR A 444 -12.17 -25.05 -11.61
N ARG A 445 -11.93 -26.02 -12.51
CA ARG A 445 -13.00 -26.78 -13.18
C ARG A 445 -13.82 -27.62 -12.22
N GLY A 446 -13.19 -28.11 -11.15
CA GLY A 446 -13.81 -29.04 -10.19
C GLY A 446 -14.68 -28.40 -9.10
N ILE A 447 -14.69 -27.06 -8.97
CA ILE A 447 -15.48 -26.33 -7.98
C ILE A 447 -16.75 -25.68 -8.50
#